data_7c44c310ece871a25b1d3cc0c1872d72
#
_entry.id   7c44c310ece871a25b1d3cc0c1872d72
#
_cell.length_a   1.000
_cell.length_b   1.000
_cell.length_c   1.000
_cell.angle_alpha   90.00
_cell.angle_beta   90.00
_cell.angle_gamma   90.00
#
_symmetry.space_group_name_H-M   'P 1'
#
loop_
_entity.id
_entity.type
_entity.pdbx_description
1 polymer ?
#
loop_
_entity_poly.entity_id
_entity_poly.type
_entity_poly.pdbx_seq_one_letter_code
_entity_poly.pdbx_strand_id
1 'polypeptide(L)'
;MSLFSVFQQQFHALGGSSISSADVKVRVPYPIAAEGYPAHVHLTWNDNVGSTYEVFRAAESGKFAKCAEVTGSEYMDFSIGKSDNQREYTYRICPAGFPVDSASAFEVKAEVPAASDSVLLDMVQKYTLKYFSDFAHPQTGLARERSNDLNGDIVTTGGTGFGLMSLIAGVERGFITRDRALQIMDKTVTFLEDCEKFHGAWAHWYNGDTGKAFSFSEYDNGGDIVETAFLVEGLLAVRQWLSTSESAAEKQLALRCDKLWKGVEWDWYTRGEKALYWHWSKNHGWKMNHKIRGFDETFITYVLGVSSPTHPISPEIYETCYKDSPVYFNGKEYCGVKLDLGMDYGGPLFFTHYSFLGLDPRGLNVDGFDMYERNRAHSLIHYNYAIENPKGHKGYGADLWGFTSSDDPLVGYTSHHPNTDAENGTVSPTAAVSSIVYTPEESLGVIRHLYYDLGEKVFGKYGFYDAYNPSMAAGQQVVKSHLAIDQGPQVVMIENYRSGLLWDIFMTAPEIQAGLRKLGFTK
;
A
#
# COMPACT_ATOMS: atom_id res chain seq x y z
N MET A 1 -5.92 14.25 -40.95
CA MET A 1 -5.45 15.64 -40.77
C MET A 1 -4.81 15.70 -39.39
N SER A 2 -3.54 16.13 -39.28
CA SER A 2 -2.86 16.19 -37.97
C SER A 2 -3.41 17.36 -37.17
N LEU A 3 -3.45 17.23 -35.85
CA LEU A 3 -3.84 18.29 -34.89
C LEU A 3 -3.16 19.64 -35.21
N PHE A 4 -1.98 19.60 -35.83
CA PHE A 4 -1.21 20.78 -36.30
C PHE A 4 -1.95 21.63 -37.34
N SER A 5 -2.71 21.01 -38.26
CA SER A 5 -3.42 21.74 -39.32
C SER A 5 -4.69 22.46 -38.80
N VAL A 6 -5.32 21.95 -37.77
CA VAL A 6 -6.48 22.57 -37.12
C VAL A 6 -6.05 23.80 -36.32
N PHE A 7 -4.89 23.75 -35.67
CA PHE A 7 -4.35 24.86 -34.87
C PHE A 7 -3.93 26.05 -35.78
N GLN A 8 -3.31 25.79 -36.92
CA GLN A 8 -2.95 26.86 -37.88
C GLN A 8 -4.18 27.56 -38.45
N GLN A 9 -5.28 26.84 -38.70
CA GLN A 9 -6.53 27.45 -39.20
C GLN A 9 -7.22 28.33 -38.15
N GLN A 10 -7.18 27.98 -36.87
CA GLN A 10 -7.73 28.83 -35.80
C GLN A 10 -6.88 30.09 -35.56
N PHE A 11 -5.54 30.00 -35.65
CA PHE A 11 -4.66 31.16 -35.49
C PHE A 11 -4.79 32.20 -36.62
N HIS A 12 -5.01 31.75 -37.85
CA HIS A 12 -5.27 32.67 -38.99
C HIS A 12 -6.62 33.38 -38.89
N ALA A 13 -7.61 32.78 -38.26
CA ALA A 13 -8.93 33.40 -38.05
C ALA A 13 -8.94 34.52 -37.03
N LEU A 14 -7.90 34.63 -36.18
CA LEU A 14 -7.79 35.60 -35.07
C LEU A 14 -6.86 36.78 -35.37
N GLY A 15 -6.36 36.94 -36.62
CA GLY A 15 -5.62 38.11 -37.05
C GLY A 15 -4.21 38.27 -36.44
N GLY A 16 -3.61 37.19 -35.96
CA GLY A 16 -2.26 37.20 -35.38
C GLY A 16 -1.16 37.18 -36.46
N SER A 17 -0.09 37.96 -36.24
CA SER A 17 1.15 37.92 -37.03
C SER A 17 1.76 36.52 -37.05
N SER A 18 2.31 36.08 -38.19
CA SER A 18 2.93 34.78 -38.37
C SER A 18 4.06 34.52 -37.36
N ILE A 19 3.79 33.66 -36.39
CA ILE A 19 4.80 33.12 -35.46
C ILE A 19 5.57 32.04 -36.22
N SER A 20 6.90 32.08 -36.20
CA SER A 20 7.73 31.08 -36.86
C SER A 20 7.53 29.70 -36.21
N SER A 21 7.60 28.63 -37.01
CA SER A 21 7.43 27.24 -36.52
C SER A 21 8.46 26.81 -35.45
N ALA A 22 9.51 27.61 -35.25
CA ALA A 22 10.53 27.40 -34.22
C ALA A 22 10.10 27.91 -32.80
N ASP A 23 9.11 28.85 -32.77
CA ASP A 23 8.69 29.50 -31.50
C ASP A 23 7.44 28.88 -30.88
N VAL A 24 6.75 27.99 -31.58
CA VAL A 24 5.56 27.31 -31.08
C VAL A 24 5.95 25.95 -30.52
N LYS A 25 6.72 25.92 -29.44
CA LYS A 25 6.59 24.84 -28.47
C LYS A 25 5.25 25.09 -27.77
N VAL A 26 4.21 24.42 -28.24
CA VAL A 26 2.85 24.55 -27.72
C VAL A 26 2.88 24.18 -26.22
N ARG A 27 2.91 25.16 -25.36
CA ARG A 27 2.87 25.02 -23.90
C ARG A 27 1.42 25.02 -23.39
N VAL A 28 0.54 24.30 -24.08
CA VAL A 28 -0.87 24.31 -23.77
C VAL A 28 -1.18 23.12 -22.85
N PRO A 29 -1.65 23.35 -21.61
CA PRO A 29 -2.01 22.28 -20.68
C PRO A 29 -3.37 21.67 -21.06
N TYR A 30 -3.42 20.84 -22.11
CA TYR A 30 -4.65 20.22 -22.60
C TYR A 30 -4.45 18.73 -22.90
N PRO A 31 -5.41 17.84 -22.54
CA PRO A 31 -6.62 18.08 -21.73
C PRO A 31 -6.30 18.36 -20.25
N ILE A 32 -7.18 19.13 -19.58
CA ILE A 32 -7.16 19.33 -18.13
C ILE A 32 -8.27 18.49 -17.52
N ALA A 33 -7.97 17.80 -16.44
CA ALA A 33 -8.95 17.14 -15.58
C ALA A 33 -8.89 17.70 -14.15
N ALA A 34 -10.04 17.74 -13.49
CA ALA A 34 -10.16 18.16 -12.11
C ALA A 34 -11.05 17.16 -11.36
N GLU A 35 -10.56 16.67 -10.23
CA GLU A 35 -11.30 15.77 -9.35
C GLU A 35 -11.35 16.37 -7.96
N GLY A 36 -12.57 16.64 -7.44
CA GLY A 36 -12.78 17.21 -6.13
C GLY A 36 -12.88 16.17 -5.03
N TYR A 37 -12.23 16.45 -3.91
CA TYR A 37 -12.23 15.66 -2.69
C TYR A 37 -12.57 16.54 -1.48
N PRO A 38 -12.92 15.97 -0.30
CA PRO A 38 -13.47 16.76 0.83
C PRO A 38 -12.61 17.92 1.33
N ALA A 39 -11.29 17.92 1.07
CA ALA A 39 -10.38 18.99 1.47
C ALA A 39 -9.37 19.41 0.40
N HIS A 40 -9.42 18.82 -0.79
CA HIS A 40 -8.56 19.26 -1.89
C HIS A 40 -9.20 19.03 -3.26
N VAL A 41 -8.64 19.69 -4.29
CA VAL A 41 -8.93 19.39 -5.70
C VAL A 41 -7.65 18.90 -6.35
N HIS A 42 -7.72 17.76 -7.02
CA HIS A 42 -6.61 17.23 -7.83
C HIS A 42 -6.79 17.63 -9.28
N LEU A 43 -5.83 18.40 -9.77
CA LEU A 43 -5.75 18.88 -11.15
C LEU A 43 -4.67 18.09 -11.88
N THR A 44 -4.97 17.63 -13.08
CA THR A 44 -3.99 16.97 -13.97
C THR A 44 -4.11 17.53 -15.38
N TRP A 45 -2.98 17.63 -16.09
CA TRP A 45 -2.95 18.09 -17.49
C TRP A 45 -1.80 17.46 -18.25
N ASN A 46 -1.84 17.53 -19.59
CA ASN A 46 -0.66 17.16 -20.37
C ASN A 46 0.40 18.26 -20.25
N ASP A 47 1.63 17.87 -19.94
CA ASP A 47 2.78 18.77 -19.86
C ASP A 47 3.65 18.65 -21.10
N ASN A 48 4.19 19.78 -21.55
CA ASN A 48 5.38 19.81 -22.38
C ASN A 48 6.59 19.80 -21.43
N VAL A 49 7.30 18.71 -21.38
CA VAL A 49 8.38 18.37 -20.43
C VAL A 49 9.13 19.59 -19.88
N GLY A 50 9.01 19.81 -18.57
CA GLY A 50 9.71 20.87 -17.85
C GLY A 50 9.09 22.26 -17.95
N SER A 51 7.86 22.40 -18.44
CA SER A 51 7.14 23.67 -18.47
C SER A 51 6.61 24.04 -17.09
N THR A 52 6.59 25.32 -16.79
CA THR A 52 5.98 25.88 -15.58
C THR A 52 4.60 26.46 -15.92
N TYR A 53 3.62 26.17 -15.06
CA TYR A 53 2.25 26.60 -15.19
C TYR A 53 1.80 27.40 -13.98
N GLU A 54 0.94 28.39 -14.19
CA GLU A 54 0.24 29.10 -13.15
C GLU A 54 -1.17 28.57 -13.02
N VAL A 55 -1.55 28.19 -11.80
CA VAL A 55 -2.88 27.68 -11.46
C VAL A 55 -3.67 28.79 -10.76
N PHE A 56 -4.86 29.09 -11.30
CA PHE A 56 -5.78 30.06 -10.74
C PHE A 56 -7.09 29.38 -10.36
N ARG A 57 -7.69 29.81 -9.29
CA ARG A 57 -9.00 29.35 -8.82
C ARG A 57 -9.96 30.52 -8.69
N ALA A 58 -11.19 30.35 -9.19
CA ALA A 58 -12.30 31.23 -8.87
C ALA A 58 -13.17 30.62 -7.78
N ALA A 59 -13.50 31.41 -6.75
CA ALA A 59 -14.59 31.14 -5.83
C ALA A 59 -15.93 31.55 -6.48
N GLU A 60 -17.03 31.37 -5.75
CA GLU A 60 -18.39 31.76 -6.21
C GLU A 60 -18.52 33.20 -6.74
N SER A 61 -17.61 34.08 -6.36
CA SER A 61 -17.53 35.47 -6.87
C SER A 61 -17.12 35.59 -8.35
N GLY A 62 -16.67 34.49 -8.97
CA GLY A 62 -16.19 34.42 -10.36
C GLY A 62 -14.84 35.09 -10.63
N LYS A 63 -14.19 35.67 -9.62
CA LYS A 63 -12.86 36.28 -9.76
C LYS A 63 -11.75 35.25 -9.56
N PHE A 64 -10.87 35.09 -10.54
CA PHE A 64 -9.71 34.21 -10.45
C PHE A 64 -8.58 34.81 -9.60
N ALA A 65 -8.05 33.98 -8.70
CA ALA A 65 -6.85 34.28 -7.91
C ALA A 65 -5.81 33.18 -8.12
N LYS A 66 -4.54 33.55 -8.26
CA LYS A 66 -3.43 32.58 -8.35
C LYS A 66 -3.32 31.79 -7.05
N CYS A 67 -3.34 30.47 -7.15
CA CYS A 67 -3.15 29.56 -6.00
C CYS A 67 -1.81 28.84 -6.04
N ALA A 68 -1.24 28.60 -7.23
CA ALA A 68 0.06 27.92 -7.33
C ALA A 68 0.82 28.31 -8.59
N GLU A 69 2.13 28.01 -8.56
CA GLU A 69 3.01 27.90 -9.72
C GLU A 69 3.63 26.50 -9.67
N VAL A 70 3.47 25.72 -10.75
CA VAL A 70 3.76 24.30 -10.78
C VAL A 70 4.61 23.97 -11.98
N THR A 71 5.73 23.25 -11.77
CA THR A 71 6.48 22.61 -12.83
C THR A 71 6.03 21.16 -12.93
N GLY A 72 5.50 20.76 -14.08
CA GLY A 72 4.94 19.42 -14.31
C GLY A 72 3.46 19.43 -14.64
N SER A 73 2.81 18.31 -14.45
CA SER A 73 1.49 18.00 -15.02
C SER A 73 0.38 17.74 -13.99
N GLU A 74 0.62 17.98 -12.71
CA GLU A 74 -0.37 17.77 -11.65
C GLU A 74 -0.23 18.75 -10.49
N TYR A 75 -1.36 19.06 -9.84
CA TYR A 75 -1.41 19.88 -8.64
C TYR A 75 -2.57 19.46 -7.74
N MET A 76 -2.32 19.33 -6.45
CA MET A 76 -3.35 19.10 -5.43
C MET A 76 -3.57 20.38 -4.62
N ASP A 77 -4.72 21.02 -4.81
CA ASP A 77 -5.07 22.26 -4.11
C ASP A 77 -5.72 21.99 -2.76
N PHE A 78 -4.92 21.84 -1.71
CA PHE A 78 -5.38 21.72 -0.33
C PHE A 78 -5.84 23.06 0.29
N SER A 79 -5.62 24.18 -0.38
CA SER A 79 -5.99 25.49 0.15
C SER A 79 -7.50 25.75 0.22
N ILE A 80 -8.32 24.85 -0.35
CA ILE A 80 -9.78 24.91 -0.24
C ILE A 80 -10.28 24.52 1.16
N GLY A 81 -9.51 23.72 1.89
CA GLY A 81 -9.83 23.23 3.23
C GLY A 81 -11.06 22.31 3.29
N LYS A 82 -11.27 21.69 4.46
CA LYS A 82 -12.43 20.83 4.73
C LYS A 82 -13.75 21.60 4.58
N SER A 83 -14.76 20.95 4.03
CA SER A 83 -16.13 21.47 3.99
C SER A 83 -17.16 20.41 4.33
N ASP A 84 -18.11 20.80 5.18
CA ASP A 84 -19.28 19.95 5.50
C ASP A 84 -20.41 20.08 4.44
N ASN A 85 -20.23 20.94 3.43
CA ASN A 85 -21.17 21.14 2.33
C ASN A 85 -20.48 20.89 1.00
N GLN A 86 -21.25 20.45 0.01
CA GLN A 86 -20.80 20.38 -1.38
C GLN A 86 -20.43 21.77 -1.89
N ARG A 87 -19.34 21.86 -2.65
CA ARG A 87 -18.86 23.13 -3.27
C ARG A 87 -18.48 22.87 -4.72
N GLU A 88 -18.52 23.92 -5.56
CA GLU A 88 -17.96 23.92 -6.90
C GLU A 88 -16.84 24.96 -6.97
N TYR A 89 -15.72 24.59 -7.61
CA TYR A 89 -14.63 25.51 -7.92
C TYR A 89 -14.35 25.46 -9.43
N THR A 90 -14.01 26.64 -9.97
CA THR A 90 -13.52 26.74 -11.36
C THR A 90 -12.03 27.06 -11.32
N TYR A 91 -11.26 26.29 -12.07
CA TYR A 91 -9.82 26.47 -12.20
C TYR A 91 -9.46 26.91 -13.61
N ARG A 92 -8.42 27.74 -13.70
CA ARG A 92 -7.70 28.02 -14.97
C ARG A 92 -6.25 27.67 -14.79
N ILE A 93 -5.69 26.99 -15.79
CA ILE A 93 -4.27 26.64 -15.84
C ILE A 93 -3.71 27.27 -17.09
N CYS A 94 -2.65 28.06 -16.96
CA CYS A 94 -1.98 28.70 -18.08
C CYS A 94 -0.46 28.57 -17.95
N PRO A 95 0.28 28.58 -19.08
CA PRO A 95 1.73 28.62 -19.03
C PRO A 95 2.21 29.86 -18.28
N ALA A 96 3.27 29.74 -17.49
CA ALA A 96 3.81 30.85 -16.72
C ALA A 96 4.19 32.04 -17.62
N GLY A 97 3.81 33.24 -17.17
CA GLY A 97 4.01 34.49 -17.92
C GLY A 97 2.92 34.82 -18.92
N PHE A 98 1.85 34.02 -19.02
CA PHE A 98 0.68 34.35 -19.85
C PHE A 98 -0.46 34.85 -18.94
N PRO A 99 -1.24 35.87 -19.40
CA PRO A 99 -2.38 36.34 -18.65
C PRO A 99 -3.43 35.25 -18.41
N VAL A 100 -4.07 35.25 -17.24
CA VAL A 100 -5.12 34.27 -16.87
C VAL A 100 -6.32 34.28 -17.82
N ASP A 101 -6.57 35.41 -18.50
CA ASP A 101 -7.65 35.55 -19.50
C ASP A 101 -7.15 35.36 -20.93
N SER A 102 -5.92 34.87 -21.12
CA SER A 102 -5.38 34.57 -22.45
C SER A 102 -6.06 33.35 -23.07
N ALA A 103 -6.00 33.25 -24.39
CA ALA A 103 -6.44 32.06 -25.14
C ALA A 103 -5.62 30.79 -24.81
N SER A 104 -4.50 30.95 -24.09
CA SER A 104 -3.64 29.86 -23.61
C SER A 104 -4.04 29.33 -22.25
N ALA A 105 -5.05 29.94 -21.59
CA ALA A 105 -5.60 29.48 -20.33
C ALA A 105 -6.75 28.50 -20.59
N PHE A 106 -6.76 27.37 -19.88
CA PHE A 106 -7.81 26.38 -19.97
C PHE A 106 -8.58 26.33 -18.66
N GLU A 107 -9.90 26.22 -18.78
CA GLU A 107 -10.81 26.21 -17.66
C GLU A 107 -11.37 24.82 -17.41
N VAL A 108 -11.47 24.43 -16.16
CA VAL A 108 -12.10 23.18 -15.70
C VAL A 108 -12.83 23.41 -14.38
N LYS A 109 -13.93 22.71 -14.20
CA LYS A 109 -14.71 22.74 -12.95
C LYS A 109 -14.47 21.48 -12.13
N ALA A 110 -14.47 21.65 -10.80
CA ALA A 110 -14.37 20.58 -9.83
C ALA A 110 -15.53 20.67 -8.84
N GLU A 111 -16.28 19.60 -8.73
CA GLU A 111 -17.26 19.42 -7.65
C GLU A 111 -16.56 18.79 -6.45
N VAL A 112 -16.60 19.45 -5.30
CA VAL A 112 -16.03 19.01 -4.04
C VAL A 112 -17.15 18.45 -3.16
N PRO A 113 -17.13 17.15 -2.82
CA PRO A 113 -18.18 16.55 -2.00
C PRO A 113 -18.13 17.06 -0.57
N ALA A 114 -19.26 16.97 0.14
CA ALA A 114 -19.31 17.16 1.58
C ALA A 114 -18.44 16.11 2.29
N ALA A 115 -17.78 16.52 3.38
CA ALA A 115 -16.94 15.62 4.18
C ALA A 115 -17.80 14.57 4.89
N SER A 116 -17.40 13.31 4.76
CA SER A 116 -17.90 12.17 5.54
C SER A 116 -16.83 11.08 5.61
N ASP A 117 -16.95 10.16 6.56
CA ASP A 117 -15.97 9.06 6.68
C ASP A 117 -15.99 8.13 5.46
N SER A 118 -17.16 7.89 4.88
CA SER A 118 -17.28 7.07 3.66
C SER A 118 -16.51 7.71 2.48
N VAL A 119 -16.70 9.02 2.26
CA VAL A 119 -15.99 9.75 1.19
C VAL A 119 -14.49 9.84 1.49
N LEU A 120 -14.12 10.01 2.76
CA LEU A 120 -12.73 10.04 3.19
C LEU A 120 -12.03 8.69 2.94
N LEU A 121 -12.68 7.58 3.31
CA LEU A 121 -12.13 6.24 3.06
C LEU A 121 -12.07 5.91 1.57
N ASP A 122 -13.07 6.30 0.76
CA ASP A 122 -13.02 6.16 -0.70
C ASP A 122 -11.78 6.88 -1.27
N MET A 123 -11.56 8.11 -0.82
CA MET A 123 -10.43 8.92 -1.29
C MET A 123 -9.09 8.30 -0.88
N VAL A 124 -8.90 7.94 0.40
CA VAL A 124 -7.65 7.32 0.88
C VAL A 124 -7.38 6.02 0.12
N GLN A 125 -8.37 5.13 0.03
CA GLN A 125 -8.26 3.85 -0.65
C GLN A 125 -7.93 4.02 -2.14
N LYS A 126 -8.58 4.96 -2.84
CA LYS A 126 -8.35 5.26 -4.26
C LYS A 126 -6.94 5.80 -4.51
N TYR A 127 -6.46 6.74 -3.69
CA TYR A 127 -5.10 7.27 -3.84
C TYR A 127 -4.04 6.22 -3.57
N THR A 128 -4.21 5.45 -2.50
CA THR A 128 -3.26 4.40 -2.13
C THR A 128 -3.21 3.29 -3.19
N LEU A 129 -4.36 2.93 -3.79
CA LEU A 129 -4.44 1.98 -4.90
C LEU A 129 -3.59 2.41 -6.12
N LYS A 130 -3.46 3.72 -6.40
CA LYS A 130 -2.64 4.22 -7.52
C LYS A 130 -1.19 3.76 -7.45
N TYR A 131 -0.69 3.43 -6.26
CA TYR A 131 0.63 2.82 -6.13
C TYR A 131 0.75 1.51 -6.92
N PHE A 132 -0.29 0.70 -6.94
CA PHE A 132 -0.33 -0.59 -7.60
C PHE A 132 -0.90 -0.55 -9.02
N SER A 133 -1.70 0.47 -9.36
CA SER A 133 -2.32 0.60 -10.69
C SER A 133 -1.53 1.47 -11.66
N ASP A 134 -0.92 2.57 -11.16
CA ASP A 134 -0.30 3.60 -11.98
C ASP A 134 1.23 3.60 -11.84
N PHE A 135 1.75 3.21 -10.67
CA PHE A 135 3.18 3.20 -10.36
C PHE A 135 3.81 1.80 -10.42
N ALA A 136 3.02 0.74 -10.56
CA ALA A 136 3.54 -0.60 -10.82
C ALA A 136 4.58 -0.60 -11.94
N HIS A 137 5.56 -1.51 -11.87
CA HIS A 137 6.59 -1.63 -12.89
C HIS A 137 5.97 -1.94 -14.27
N PRO A 138 6.22 -1.14 -15.29
CA PRO A 138 5.40 -1.15 -16.52
C PRO A 138 5.53 -2.44 -17.33
N GLN A 139 6.68 -3.11 -17.28
CA GLN A 139 6.91 -4.38 -17.98
C GLN A 139 6.39 -5.56 -17.18
N THR A 140 6.63 -5.59 -15.88
CA THR A 140 6.37 -6.77 -15.04
C THR A 140 5.02 -6.74 -14.32
N GLY A 141 4.45 -5.56 -14.11
CA GLY A 141 3.24 -5.40 -13.29
C GLY A 141 3.47 -5.52 -11.77
N LEU A 142 4.68 -5.90 -11.33
CA LEU A 142 5.00 -5.99 -9.91
C LEU A 142 4.99 -4.61 -9.26
N ALA A 143 4.71 -4.57 -7.96
CA ALA A 143 4.86 -3.36 -7.18
C ALA A 143 6.34 -2.98 -7.08
N ARG A 144 6.65 -1.71 -7.37
CA ARG A 144 7.96 -1.14 -7.05
C ARG A 144 8.13 -1.12 -5.54
N GLU A 145 9.35 -1.28 -5.06
CA GLU A 145 9.61 -1.36 -3.62
C GLU A 145 9.25 -0.03 -2.94
N ARG A 146 9.74 1.11 -3.48
CA ARG A 146 9.44 2.45 -2.96
C ARG A 146 9.29 3.50 -4.05
N SER A 147 8.62 4.61 -3.71
CA SER A 147 8.31 5.67 -4.68
C SER A 147 9.43 6.69 -4.87
N ASN A 148 10.38 6.77 -3.96
CA ASN A 148 11.52 7.70 -3.99
C ASN A 148 12.83 7.06 -4.47
N ASP A 149 12.80 5.83 -4.97
CA ASP A 149 13.94 5.23 -5.66
C ASP A 149 14.14 5.88 -7.02
N LEU A 150 15.32 6.48 -7.22
CA LEU A 150 15.65 7.21 -8.44
C LEU A 150 15.74 6.31 -9.68
N ASN A 151 16.08 5.05 -9.52
CA ASN A 151 16.17 4.10 -10.63
C ASN A 151 14.83 3.41 -10.90
N GLY A 152 14.01 3.22 -9.86
CA GLY A 152 12.66 2.68 -9.96
C GLY A 152 12.54 1.25 -10.49
N ASP A 153 13.67 0.52 -10.58
CA ASP A 153 13.73 -0.81 -11.20
C ASP A 153 13.59 -1.95 -10.17
N ILE A 154 13.69 -1.61 -8.88
CA ILE A 154 13.52 -2.59 -7.80
C ILE A 154 12.04 -2.83 -7.57
N VAL A 155 11.65 -4.10 -7.68
CA VAL A 155 10.30 -4.59 -7.40
C VAL A 155 10.33 -5.55 -6.21
N THR A 156 9.24 -5.56 -5.44
CA THR A 156 9.14 -6.32 -4.18
C THR A 156 8.16 -7.48 -4.30
N THR A 157 8.46 -8.58 -3.64
CA THR A 157 7.66 -9.81 -3.69
C THR A 157 6.41 -9.71 -2.81
N GLY A 158 6.56 -9.48 -1.52
CA GLY A 158 5.42 -9.42 -0.58
C GLY A 158 4.49 -8.25 -0.87
N GLY A 159 5.07 -7.05 -1.09
CA GLY A 159 4.26 -5.89 -1.47
C GLY A 159 3.48 -6.08 -2.77
N THR A 160 3.98 -6.90 -3.71
CA THR A 160 3.22 -7.31 -4.91
C THR A 160 2.02 -8.19 -4.54
N GLY A 161 2.16 -9.12 -3.60
CA GLY A 161 1.04 -9.93 -3.10
C GLY A 161 -0.08 -9.06 -2.52
N PHE A 162 0.28 -8.07 -1.72
CA PHE A 162 -0.67 -7.10 -1.17
C PHE A 162 -1.28 -6.21 -2.27
N GLY A 163 -0.49 -5.86 -3.29
CA GLY A 163 -0.94 -5.15 -4.47
C GLY A 163 -1.99 -5.93 -5.29
N LEU A 164 -1.83 -7.25 -5.44
CA LEU A 164 -2.81 -8.11 -6.10
C LEU A 164 -4.18 -8.05 -5.39
N MET A 165 -4.18 -8.12 -4.04
CA MET A 165 -5.40 -7.97 -3.25
C MET A 165 -5.98 -6.54 -3.36
N SER A 166 -5.12 -5.53 -3.38
CA SER A 166 -5.52 -4.14 -3.57
C SER A 166 -6.19 -3.90 -4.92
N LEU A 167 -5.71 -4.52 -5.99
CA LEU A 167 -6.33 -4.44 -7.32
C LEU A 167 -7.73 -5.06 -7.33
N ILE A 168 -7.95 -6.18 -6.61
CA ILE A 168 -9.30 -6.76 -6.45
C ILE A 168 -10.23 -5.75 -5.78
N ALA A 169 -9.83 -5.18 -4.64
CA ALA A 169 -10.59 -4.15 -3.94
C ALA A 169 -10.90 -2.95 -4.87
N GLY A 170 -9.92 -2.51 -5.64
CA GLY A 170 -10.07 -1.41 -6.59
C GLY A 170 -11.09 -1.67 -7.69
N VAL A 171 -11.19 -2.90 -8.20
CA VAL A 171 -12.20 -3.30 -9.18
C VAL A 171 -13.60 -3.29 -8.56
N GLU A 172 -13.76 -3.89 -7.39
CA GLU A 172 -15.05 -3.97 -6.70
C GLU A 172 -15.58 -2.59 -6.27
N ARG A 173 -14.67 -1.63 -6.00
CA ARG A 173 -15.01 -0.23 -5.73
C ARG A 173 -15.20 0.63 -6.98
N GLY A 174 -14.87 0.13 -8.17
CA GLY A 174 -14.92 0.90 -9.41
C GLY A 174 -13.82 1.96 -9.54
N PHE A 175 -12.74 1.87 -8.75
CA PHE A 175 -11.59 2.78 -8.83
C PHE A 175 -10.68 2.46 -10.02
N ILE A 176 -10.69 1.21 -10.46
CA ILE A 176 -9.96 0.72 -11.63
C ILE A 176 -10.87 -0.22 -12.43
N THR A 177 -10.74 -0.24 -13.74
CA THR A 177 -11.49 -1.19 -14.57
C THR A 177 -10.95 -2.62 -14.37
N ARG A 178 -11.86 -3.61 -14.49
CA ARG A 178 -11.48 -5.03 -14.42
C ARG A 178 -10.40 -5.39 -15.44
N ASP A 179 -10.54 -4.90 -16.67
CA ASP A 179 -9.57 -5.15 -17.75
C ASP A 179 -8.18 -4.63 -17.39
N ARG A 180 -8.09 -3.43 -16.80
CA ARG A 180 -6.80 -2.87 -16.38
C ARG A 180 -6.17 -3.67 -15.25
N ALA A 181 -6.95 -4.08 -14.25
CA ALA A 181 -6.46 -4.93 -13.16
C ALA A 181 -5.96 -6.28 -13.69
N LEU A 182 -6.72 -6.93 -14.57
CA LEU A 182 -6.32 -8.20 -15.20
C LEU A 182 -5.05 -8.09 -16.02
N GLN A 183 -4.85 -6.97 -16.75
CA GLN A 183 -3.60 -6.72 -17.48
C GLN A 183 -2.39 -6.64 -16.55
N ILE A 184 -2.52 -5.99 -15.40
CA ILE A 184 -1.44 -5.91 -14.40
C ILE A 184 -1.18 -7.29 -13.81
N MET A 185 -2.23 -7.99 -13.39
CA MET A 185 -2.15 -9.35 -12.81
C MET A 185 -1.51 -10.35 -13.78
N ASP A 186 -1.86 -10.31 -15.06
CA ASP A 186 -1.29 -11.19 -16.09
C ASP A 186 0.22 -10.94 -16.29
N LYS A 187 0.63 -9.67 -16.36
CA LYS A 187 2.06 -9.30 -16.40
C LYS A 187 2.79 -9.80 -15.17
N THR A 188 2.20 -9.60 -13.97
CA THR A 188 2.76 -10.05 -12.70
C THR A 188 2.97 -11.56 -12.71
N VAL A 189 1.96 -12.33 -13.05
CA VAL A 189 2.04 -13.79 -13.10
C VAL A 189 3.06 -14.25 -14.14
N THR A 190 3.13 -13.61 -15.31
CA THR A 190 4.13 -13.94 -16.36
C THR A 190 5.55 -13.73 -15.84
N PHE A 191 5.83 -12.60 -15.20
CA PHE A 191 7.15 -12.36 -14.60
C PHE A 191 7.49 -13.40 -13.53
N LEU A 192 6.55 -13.74 -12.64
CA LEU A 192 6.74 -14.71 -11.57
C LEU A 192 6.98 -16.15 -12.09
N GLU A 193 6.48 -16.49 -13.27
CA GLU A 193 6.76 -17.76 -13.94
C GLU A 193 8.20 -17.84 -14.45
N ASP A 194 8.74 -16.71 -14.96
CA ASP A 194 10.01 -16.64 -15.70
C ASP A 194 11.20 -16.21 -14.84
N CYS A 195 10.98 -15.45 -13.75
CA CYS A 195 12.06 -14.94 -12.91
C CYS A 195 12.80 -16.05 -12.14
N GLU A 196 13.97 -15.70 -11.60
CA GLU A 196 14.76 -16.63 -10.79
C GLU A 196 14.00 -17.04 -9.52
N LYS A 197 13.94 -18.36 -9.25
CA LYS A 197 13.34 -18.95 -8.06
C LYS A 197 14.29 -19.86 -7.33
N PHE A 198 14.06 -20.05 -6.03
CA PHE A 198 14.91 -20.78 -5.11
C PHE A 198 14.07 -21.84 -4.40
N HIS A 199 14.03 -23.06 -4.96
CA HIS A 199 13.10 -24.09 -4.50
C HIS A 199 11.64 -23.59 -4.47
N GLY A 200 11.25 -22.97 -5.59
CA GLY A 200 9.91 -22.44 -5.77
C GLY A 200 9.61 -21.13 -5.04
N ALA A 201 10.41 -20.72 -4.07
CA ALA A 201 10.27 -19.42 -3.40
C ALA A 201 10.90 -18.31 -4.24
N TRP A 202 10.37 -17.10 -4.07
CA TRP A 202 10.88 -15.88 -4.68
C TRP A 202 11.84 -15.16 -3.74
N ALA A 203 12.72 -14.32 -4.31
CA ALA A 203 13.57 -13.44 -3.54
C ALA A 203 12.75 -12.30 -2.92
N HIS A 204 13.29 -11.65 -1.90
CA HIS A 204 12.69 -10.46 -1.30
C HIS A 204 12.45 -9.38 -2.37
N TRP A 205 13.50 -9.08 -3.15
CA TRP A 205 13.47 -8.11 -4.24
C TRP A 205 14.00 -8.67 -5.54
N TYR A 206 13.54 -8.08 -6.65
CA TYR A 206 14.05 -8.30 -7.98
C TYR A 206 14.40 -6.99 -8.67
N ASN A 207 15.33 -7.04 -9.60
CA ASN A 207 15.42 -6.03 -10.63
C ASN A 207 14.32 -6.35 -11.68
N GLY A 208 13.37 -5.44 -11.85
CA GLY A 208 12.19 -5.64 -12.69
C GLY A 208 12.52 -5.80 -14.17
N ASP A 209 13.59 -5.19 -14.65
CA ASP A 209 14.00 -5.28 -16.07
C ASP A 209 14.68 -6.60 -16.41
N THR A 210 15.43 -7.18 -15.46
CA THR A 210 16.26 -8.38 -15.72
C THR A 210 15.69 -9.67 -15.16
N GLY A 211 14.74 -9.60 -14.22
CA GLY A 211 14.20 -10.76 -13.50
C GLY A 211 15.18 -11.43 -12.54
N LYS A 212 16.32 -10.80 -12.27
CA LYS A 212 17.32 -11.32 -11.32
C LYS A 212 17.02 -10.86 -9.91
N ALA A 213 17.24 -11.75 -8.93
CA ALA A 213 17.16 -11.41 -7.53
C ALA A 213 18.09 -10.23 -7.20
N PHE A 214 17.57 -9.26 -6.45
CA PHE A 214 18.29 -8.12 -5.90
C PHE A 214 18.46 -8.33 -4.40
N SER A 215 19.67 -8.23 -3.89
CA SER A 215 19.97 -8.53 -2.49
C SER A 215 19.36 -7.48 -1.56
N PHE A 216 18.55 -7.92 -0.61
CA PHE A 216 18.09 -7.08 0.49
C PHE A 216 19.22 -6.78 1.48
N SER A 217 20.06 -7.77 1.76
CA SER A 217 21.25 -7.66 2.60
C SER A 217 22.36 -8.60 2.10
N GLU A 218 23.53 -8.61 2.77
CA GLU A 218 24.68 -9.43 2.39
C GLU A 218 24.33 -10.92 2.18
N TYR A 219 23.47 -11.49 3.02
CA TYR A 219 23.12 -12.91 2.97
C TYR A 219 21.70 -13.15 2.45
N ASP A 220 20.90 -12.09 2.28
CA ASP A 220 19.56 -12.14 1.74
C ASP A 220 19.58 -11.82 0.24
N ASN A 221 20.00 -12.81 -0.55
CA ASN A 221 20.13 -12.75 -1.99
C ASN A 221 19.55 -14.00 -2.68
N GLY A 222 18.64 -14.66 -2.01
CA GLY A 222 18.00 -15.90 -2.47
C GLY A 222 16.52 -15.94 -2.19
N GLY A 223 15.96 -17.13 -1.97
CA GLY A 223 14.55 -17.29 -1.65
C GLY A 223 14.23 -16.87 -0.24
N ASP A 224 13.26 -15.98 -0.12
CA ASP A 224 12.64 -15.53 1.12
C ASP A 224 11.25 -16.17 1.22
N ILE A 225 11.07 -17.11 2.17
CA ILE A 225 9.82 -17.86 2.27
C ILE A 225 8.68 -17.04 2.91
N VAL A 226 9.01 -15.99 3.65
CA VAL A 226 8.02 -15.10 4.27
C VAL A 226 7.47 -14.12 3.24
N GLU A 227 8.33 -13.45 2.46
CA GLU A 227 7.90 -12.61 1.33
C GLU A 227 7.13 -13.44 0.29
N THR A 228 7.57 -14.69 0.07
CA THR A 228 6.85 -15.67 -0.75
C THR A 228 5.47 -15.96 -0.19
N ALA A 229 5.30 -16.06 1.12
CA ALA A 229 4.00 -16.30 1.74
C ALA A 229 3.04 -15.11 1.50
N PHE A 230 3.50 -13.88 1.63
CA PHE A 230 2.70 -12.69 1.33
C PHE A 230 2.29 -12.63 -0.16
N LEU A 231 3.21 -13.00 -1.05
CA LEU A 231 2.89 -13.10 -2.49
C LEU A 231 1.84 -14.18 -2.75
N VAL A 232 2.00 -15.35 -2.15
CA VAL A 232 1.07 -16.48 -2.32
C VAL A 232 -0.32 -16.16 -1.77
N GLU A 233 -0.41 -15.40 -0.67
CA GLU A 233 -1.68 -14.89 -0.16
C GLU A 233 -2.43 -14.08 -1.24
N GLY A 234 -1.74 -13.18 -1.92
CA GLY A 234 -2.28 -12.42 -3.06
C GLY A 234 -2.64 -13.31 -4.26
N LEU A 235 -1.78 -14.26 -4.64
CA LEU A 235 -2.05 -15.20 -5.74
C LEU A 235 -3.28 -16.07 -5.48
N LEU A 236 -3.47 -16.53 -4.24
CA LEU A 236 -4.65 -17.28 -3.84
C LEU A 236 -5.91 -16.42 -3.83
N ALA A 237 -5.81 -15.16 -3.40
CA ALA A 237 -6.93 -14.22 -3.51
C ALA A 237 -7.36 -14.02 -4.97
N VAL A 238 -6.41 -13.82 -5.90
CA VAL A 238 -6.70 -13.73 -7.35
C VAL A 238 -7.34 -15.01 -7.87
N ARG A 239 -6.77 -16.20 -7.54
CA ARG A 239 -7.33 -17.49 -7.93
C ARG A 239 -8.80 -17.62 -7.51
N GLN A 240 -9.08 -17.30 -6.26
CA GLN A 240 -10.43 -17.42 -5.70
C GLN A 240 -11.39 -16.38 -6.29
N TRP A 241 -10.94 -15.13 -6.47
CA TRP A 241 -11.75 -14.08 -7.11
C TRP A 241 -12.17 -14.44 -8.53
N LEU A 242 -11.29 -15.13 -9.27
CA LEU A 242 -11.55 -15.57 -10.64
C LEU A 242 -12.23 -16.94 -10.74
N SER A 243 -12.42 -17.65 -9.63
CA SER A 243 -12.92 -19.04 -9.61
C SER A 243 -14.31 -19.21 -10.21
N THR A 244 -15.16 -18.19 -10.15
CA THR A 244 -16.53 -18.19 -10.69
C THR A 244 -16.63 -17.55 -12.07
N SER A 245 -15.53 -17.09 -12.65
CA SER A 245 -15.54 -16.46 -13.97
C SER A 245 -15.85 -17.44 -15.09
N GLU A 246 -16.62 -16.96 -16.07
CA GLU A 246 -16.89 -17.71 -17.32
C GLU A 246 -15.84 -17.43 -18.40
N SER A 247 -15.01 -16.37 -18.25
CA SER A 247 -13.96 -16.00 -19.20
C SER A 247 -12.84 -17.05 -19.25
N ALA A 248 -12.53 -17.55 -20.44
CA ALA A 248 -11.42 -18.50 -20.63
C ALA A 248 -10.06 -17.91 -20.21
N ALA A 249 -9.83 -16.61 -20.47
CA ALA A 249 -8.61 -15.92 -20.10
C ALA A 249 -8.47 -15.81 -18.57
N GLU A 250 -9.54 -15.45 -17.85
CA GLU A 250 -9.55 -15.37 -16.39
C GLU A 250 -9.37 -16.76 -15.74
N LYS A 251 -10.04 -17.79 -16.26
CA LYS A 251 -9.82 -19.18 -15.83
C LYS A 251 -8.35 -19.59 -15.99
N GLN A 252 -7.73 -19.23 -17.12
CA GLN A 252 -6.32 -19.53 -17.36
C GLN A 252 -5.40 -18.77 -16.37
N LEU A 253 -5.69 -17.51 -16.09
CA LEU A 253 -4.93 -16.74 -15.08
C LEU A 253 -5.04 -17.38 -13.69
N ALA A 254 -6.24 -17.79 -13.28
CA ALA A 254 -6.46 -18.51 -12.02
C ALA A 254 -5.65 -19.82 -11.93
N LEU A 255 -5.59 -20.60 -13.01
CA LEU A 255 -4.80 -21.82 -13.08
C LEU A 255 -3.29 -21.55 -12.97
N ARG A 256 -2.80 -20.45 -13.54
CA ARG A 256 -1.40 -20.05 -13.44
C ARG A 256 -1.06 -19.64 -12.01
N CYS A 257 -1.92 -18.86 -11.34
CA CYS A 257 -1.77 -18.55 -9.91
C CYS A 257 -1.72 -19.83 -9.05
N ASP A 258 -2.61 -20.77 -9.31
CA ASP A 258 -2.63 -22.08 -8.62
C ASP A 258 -1.34 -22.87 -8.83
N LYS A 259 -0.80 -22.89 -10.06
CA LYS A 259 0.45 -23.56 -10.37
C LYS A 259 1.66 -22.93 -9.66
N LEU A 260 1.71 -21.61 -9.59
CA LEU A 260 2.78 -20.90 -8.91
C LEU A 260 2.83 -21.22 -7.42
N TRP A 261 1.70 -21.15 -6.73
CA TRP A 261 1.66 -21.46 -5.30
C TRP A 261 1.96 -22.94 -5.01
N LYS A 262 1.47 -23.86 -5.85
CA LYS A 262 1.78 -25.31 -5.78
C LYS A 262 3.25 -25.62 -6.05
N GLY A 263 3.97 -24.74 -6.72
CA GLY A 263 5.39 -24.90 -7.03
C GLY A 263 6.33 -24.50 -5.90
N VAL A 264 5.83 -23.89 -4.81
CA VAL A 264 6.66 -23.52 -3.68
C VAL A 264 6.99 -24.74 -2.83
N GLU A 265 8.28 -25.07 -2.68
CA GLU A 265 8.78 -26.20 -1.91
C GLU A 265 8.93 -25.81 -0.43
N TRP A 266 7.79 -25.65 0.29
CA TRP A 266 7.79 -25.26 1.72
C TRP A 266 8.59 -26.22 2.59
N ASP A 267 8.53 -27.53 2.28
CA ASP A 267 9.27 -28.58 2.95
C ASP A 267 10.80 -28.43 2.81
N TRP A 268 11.29 -27.87 1.69
CA TRP A 268 12.70 -27.54 1.53
C TRP A 268 13.20 -26.59 2.64
N TYR A 269 12.40 -25.57 2.98
CA TYR A 269 12.75 -24.55 3.96
C TYR A 269 12.72 -25.05 5.41
N THR A 270 12.39 -26.32 5.63
CA THR A 270 12.59 -26.99 6.91
C THR A 270 14.01 -27.51 7.12
N ARG A 271 14.84 -27.61 6.05
CA ARG A 271 16.18 -28.26 6.07
C ARG A 271 16.12 -29.74 6.51
N GLY A 272 14.93 -30.38 6.49
CA GLY A 272 14.71 -31.70 7.07
C GLY A 272 14.67 -31.68 8.61
N GLU A 273 14.58 -30.52 9.25
CA GLU A 273 14.49 -30.32 10.70
C GLU A 273 13.04 -30.04 11.13
N LYS A 274 12.77 -30.05 12.45
CA LYS A 274 11.49 -29.62 13.03
C LYS A 274 11.48 -28.09 13.22
N ALA A 275 11.79 -27.34 12.15
CA ALA A 275 11.85 -25.88 12.14
C ALA A 275 11.60 -25.40 10.71
N LEU A 276 11.11 -24.16 10.56
CA LEU A 276 10.99 -23.46 9.30
C LEU A 276 12.00 -22.30 9.29
N TYR A 277 12.76 -22.19 8.21
CA TYR A 277 13.81 -21.20 8.06
C TYR A 277 13.43 -20.16 7.02
N TRP A 278 13.73 -18.89 7.31
CA TRP A 278 13.33 -17.71 6.54
C TRP A 278 13.90 -17.69 5.13
N HIS A 279 15.19 -18.05 4.98
CA HIS A 279 15.93 -17.79 3.75
C HIS A 279 16.90 -18.91 3.37
N TRP A 280 17.02 -19.13 2.07
CA TRP A 280 18.07 -19.94 1.46
C TRP A 280 18.58 -19.31 0.17
N SER A 281 19.90 -19.37 -0.09
CA SER A 281 20.48 -18.90 -1.34
C SER A 281 21.49 -19.88 -1.95
N LYS A 282 21.67 -19.78 -3.27
CA LYS A 282 22.69 -20.56 -3.98
C LYS A 282 24.11 -20.26 -3.54
N ASN A 283 24.38 -19.00 -3.15
CA ASN A 283 25.73 -18.51 -2.83
C ASN A 283 26.11 -18.77 -1.37
N HIS A 284 25.15 -18.63 -0.45
CA HIS A 284 25.39 -18.69 0.98
C HIS A 284 24.70 -19.85 1.70
N GLY A 285 23.89 -20.64 0.98
CA GLY A 285 23.11 -21.71 1.56
C GLY A 285 22.22 -21.18 2.70
N TRP A 286 22.30 -21.81 3.85
CA TRP A 286 21.51 -21.49 5.04
C TRP A 286 22.22 -20.49 5.99
N LYS A 287 23.13 -19.63 5.51
CA LYS A 287 23.98 -18.79 6.36
C LYS A 287 23.23 -17.79 7.22
N MET A 288 22.06 -17.29 6.77
CA MET A 288 21.21 -16.45 7.62
C MET A 288 20.74 -17.21 8.87
N ASN A 289 20.48 -18.52 8.75
CA ASN A 289 20.10 -19.41 9.84
C ASN A 289 18.96 -18.86 10.74
N HIS A 290 18.04 -18.10 10.17
CA HIS A 290 16.95 -17.46 10.87
C HIS A 290 15.75 -18.41 10.90
N LYS A 291 15.42 -18.93 12.07
CA LYS A 291 14.19 -19.72 12.29
C LYS A 291 13.00 -18.79 12.40
N ILE A 292 11.92 -19.12 11.73
CA ILE A 292 10.62 -18.43 11.83
C ILE A 292 9.94 -18.94 13.11
N ARG A 293 9.83 -18.07 14.12
CA ARG A 293 9.27 -18.46 15.43
C ARG A 293 8.79 -17.26 16.24
N GLY A 294 7.73 -17.47 17.01
CA GLY A 294 7.08 -16.43 17.78
C GLY A 294 5.88 -15.86 17.02
N PHE A 295 4.98 -15.19 17.70
CA PHE A 295 3.79 -14.64 17.08
C PHE A 295 4.09 -13.24 16.49
N ASP A 296 4.22 -13.21 15.18
CA ASP A 296 4.54 -12.01 14.38
C ASP A 296 3.89 -12.11 12.98
N GLU A 297 4.35 -11.30 12.02
CA GLU A 297 3.87 -11.24 10.65
C GLU A 297 3.99 -12.57 9.89
N THR A 298 4.85 -13.46 10.35
CA THR A 298 5.18 -14.70 9.64
C THR A 298 4.14 -15.81 9.81
N PHE A 299 3.08 -15.59 10.56
CA PHE A 299 2.04 -16.60 10.83
C PHE A 299 1.47 -17.22 9.57
N ILE A 300 1.18 -16.43 8.54
CA ILE A 300 0.65 -16.92 7.25
C ILE A 300 1.60 -17.92 6.57
N THR A 301 2.91 -17.85 6.82
CA THR A 301 3.89 -18.79 6.26
C THR A 301 3.64 -20.22 6.75
N TYR A 302 3.29 -20.39 8.03
CA TYR A 302 2.92 -21.68 8.59
C TYR A 302 1.57 -22.16 8.06
N VAL A 303 0.59 -21.27 7.96
CA VAL A 303 -0.73 -21.60 7.40
C VAL A 303 -0.58 -22.12 5.97
N LEU A 304 0.15 -21.41 5.11
CA LEU A 304 0.38 -21.81 3.72
C LEU A 304 1.22 -23.08 3.63
N GLY A 305 2.30 -23.17 4.39
CA GLY A 305 3.17 -24.34 4.39
C GLY A 305 2.42 -25.63 4.75
N VAL A 306 1.57 -25.61 5.79
CA VAL A 306 0.74 -26.77 6.18
C VAL A 306 -0.40 -27.03 5.18
N SER A 307 -0.88 -25.97 4.51
CA SER A 307 -1.96 -26.04 3.51
C SER A 307 -1.49 -26.56 2.15
N SER A 308 -0.19 -26.54 1.86
CA SER A 308 0.35 -26.89 0.55
C SER A 308 -0.09 -28.29 0.13
N PRO A 309 -0.67 -28.46 -1.07
CA PRO A 309 -1.09 -29.79 -1.57
C PRO A 309 0.06 -30.59 -2.17
N THR A 310 1.21 -29.99 -2.43
CA THR A 310 2.35 -30.59 -3.13
C THR A 310 3.59 -30.75 -2.24
N HIS A 311 3.93 -29.71 -1.46
CA HIS A 311 5.12 -29.64 -0.61
C HIS A 311 4.76 -29.21 0.82
N PRO A 312 3.85 -29.94 1.51
CA PRO A 312 3.40 -29.54 2.84
C PRO A 312 4.48 -29.71 3.89
N ILE A 313 4.52 -28.79 4.87
CA ILE A 313 5.26 -28.99 6.10
C ILE A 313 4.40 -29.75 7.13
N SER A 314 5.05 -30.47 8.05
CA SER A 314 4.33 -31.11 9.16
C SER A 314 3.71 -30.07 10.09
N PRO A 315 2.43 -30.21 10.50
CA PRO A 315 1.82 -29.36 11.53
C PRO A 315 2.59 -29.35 12.86
N GLU A 316 3.34 -30.42 13.15
CA GLU A 316 4.20 -30.51 14.34
C GLU A 316 5.23 -29.37 14.41
N ILE A 317 5.70 -28.87 13.24
CA ILE A 317 6.68 -27.76 13.19
C ILE A 317 6.10 -26.46 13.76
N TYR A 318 4.80 -26.24 13.61
CA TYR A 318 4.10 -25.11 14.23
C TYR A 318 4.20 -25.18 15.77
N GLU A 319 3.98 -26.36 16.34
CA GLU A 319 4.09 -26.56 17.79
C GLU A 319 5.55 -26.49 18.30
N THR A 320 6.47 -27.15 17.61
CA THR A 320 7.86 -27.34 18.08
C THR A 320 8.82 -26.22 17.70
N CYS A 321 8.42 -25.31 16.81
CA CYS A 321 9.26 -24.17 16.39
C CYS A 321 8.55 -22.84 16.58
N TYR A 322 7.37 -22.65 15.95
CA TYR A 322 6.68 -21.35 15.99
C TYR A 322 6.17 -21.01 17.40
N LYS A 323 5.49 -21.95 18.03
CA LYS A 323 4.97 -21.78 19.40
C LYS A 323 6.05 -21.94 20.48
N ASP A 324 7.09 -22.76 20.22
CA ASP A 324 8.22 -22.93 21.14
C ASP A 324 9.20 -21.75 21.04
N SER A 325 8.69 -20.58 21.40
CA SER A 325 9.40 -19.31 21.37
C SER A 325 9.04 -18.46 22.58
N PRO A 326 10.03 -17.78 23.19
CA PRO A 326 9.76 -16.89 24.32
C PRO A 326 8.90 -15.68 23.96
N VAL A 327 8.69 -15.42 22.66
CA VAL A 327 7.86 -14.34 22.13
C VAL A 327 6.58 -14.83 21.46
N TYR A 328 6.12 -16.05 21.78
CA TYR A 328 4.81 -16.54 21.34
C TYR A 328 3.72 -16.23 22.36
N PHE A 329 3.79 -16.83 23.56
CA PHE A 329 2.87 -16.53 24.66
C PHE A 329 3.33 -15.29 25.42
N ASN A 330 2.40 -14.39 25.73
CA ASN A 330 2.68 -13.18 26.49
C ASN A 330 1.92 -13.15 27.83
N GLY A 331 0.61 -12.88 27.79
CA GLY A 331 -0.27 -12.86 28.98
C GLY A 331 -0.09 -11.64 29.87
N LYS A 332 0.79 -10.69 29.55
CA LYS A 332 1.01 -9.45 30.32
C LYS A 332 0.01 -8.36 29.90
N GLU A 333 -0.09 -7.33 30.75
CA GLU A 333 -0.88 -6.13 30.49
C GLU A 333 0.02 -4.95 30.12
N TYR A 334 -0.36 -4.18 29.08
CA TYR A 334 0.31 -2.99 28.63
C TYR A 334 -0.72 -1.88 28.41
N CYS A 335 -0.50 -0.72 28.99
CA CYS A 335 -1.40 0.45 28.86
C CYS A 335 -2.87 0.07 29.11
N GLY A 336 -3.13 -0.76 30.16
CA GLY A 336 -4.47 -1.22 30.52
C GLY A 336 -5.08 -2.30 29.61
N VAL A 337 -4.30 -2.90 28.70
CA VAL A 337 -4.78 -3.94 27.77
C VAL A 337 -3.94 -5.20 27.91
N LYS A 338 -4.60 -6.34 28.11
CA LYS A 338 -3.94 -7.66 28.17
C LYS A 338 -3.61 -8.12 26.75
N LEU A 339 -2.37 -8.57 26.54
CA LEU A 339 -1.89 -9.17 25.30
C LEU A 339 -1.60 -10.66 25.51
N ASP A 340 -2.30 -11.52 24.81
CA ASP A 340 -2.17 -12.97 25.00
C ASP A 340 -0.98 -13.57 24.23
N LEU A 341 -0.73 -13.12 22.99
CA LEU A 341 0.33 -13.64 22.12
C LEU A 341 1.20 -12.52 21.58
N GLY A 342 2.49 -12.82 21.39
CA GLY A 342 3.47 -11.91 20.77
C GLY A 342 4.48 -11.36 21.78
N MET A 343 5.41 -10.56 21.28
CA MET A 343 6.43 -9.90 22.10
C MET A 343 5.84 -8.79 22.98
N ASP A 344 6.67 -8.21 23.85
CA ASP A 344 6.26 -7.10 24.72
C ASP A 344 5.68 -5.94 23.90
N TYR A 345 4.55 -5.39 24.34
CA TYR A 345 3.72 -4.41 23.63
C TYR A 345 3.19 -4.86 22.25
N GLY A 346 3.42 -6.10 21.84
CA GLY A 346 3.02 -6.67 20.55
C GLY A 346 4.05 -6.51 19.43
N GLY A 347 5.05 -5.64 19.58
CA GLY A 347 5.96 -5.28 18.50
C GLY A 347 5.39 -4.24 17.53
N PRO A 348 5.96 -4.05 16.35
CA PRO A 348 5.43 -3.16 15.31
C PRO A 348 4.09 -3.66 14.77
N LEU A 349 3.18 -2.74 14.42
CA LEU A 349 1.78 -3.10 14.08
C LEU A 349 1.63 -3.94 12.80
N PHE A 350 2.61 -3.97 11.91
CA PHE A 350 2.52 -4.85 10.75
C PHE A 350 2.42 -6.34 11.12
N PHE A 351 2.85 -6.74 12.32
CA PHE A 351 2.64 -8.09 12.87
C PHE A 351 1.17 -8.48 12.98
N THR A 352 0.28 -7.51 13.08
CA THR A 352 -1.17 -7.68 13.17
C THR A 352 -1.86 -7.60 11.81
N HIS A 353 -1.17 -7.09 10.79
CA HIS A 353 -1.77 -6.81 9.49
C HIS A 353 -1.42 -7.88 8.44
N TYR A 354 -0.12 -8.14 8.20
CA TYR A 354 0.32 -8.82 6.99
C TYR A 354 -0.26 -10.23 6.82
N SER A 355 -0.22 -11.05 7.86
CA SER A 355 -0.83 -12.40 7.82
C SER A 355 -2.35 -12.39 7.74
N PHE A 356 -3.00 -11.27 8.02
CA PHE A 356 -4.46 -11.16 8.12
C PHE A 356 -5.08 -10.29 7.03
N LEU A 357 -4.38 -10.04 5.96
CA LEU A 357 -4.94 -9.33 4.81
C LEU A 357 -5.97 -10.17 4.06
N GLY A 358 -5.66 -11.44 3.83
CA GLY A 358 -6.59 -12.43 3.28
C GLY A 358 -7.15 -13.40 4.33
N LEU A 359 -6.34 -13.75 5.33
CA LEU A 359 -6.77 -14.64 6.41
C LEU A 359 -7.69 -13.92 7.39
N ASP A 360 -8.97 -14.30 7.44
CA ASP A 360 -9.96 -13.68 8.33
C ASP A 360 -9.75 -14.09 9.79
N PRO A 361 -9.38 -13.15 10.68
CA PRO A 361 -9.17 -13.46 12.09
C PRO A 361 -10.47 -13.60 12.89
N ARG A 362 -11.63 -13.17 12.35
CA ARG A 362 -12.92 -13.17 13.06
C ARG A 362 -13.39 -14.59 13.35
N GLY A 363 -13.53 -14.91 14.63
CA GLY A 363 -13.90 -16.25 15.10
C GLY A 363 -12.81 -17.31 14.86
N LEU A 364 -11.61 -16.93 14.48
CA LEU A 364 -10.46 -17.82 14.32
C LEU A 364 -9.80 -18.04 15.69
N ASN A 365 -9.95 -19.25 16.23
CA ASN A 365 -9.50 -19.59 17.58
C ASN A 365 -8.48 -20.73 17.57
N VAL A 366 -7.46 -20.63 18.41
CA VAL A 366 -6.49 -21.70 18.68
C VAL A 366 -6.07 -21.65 20.16
N ASP A 367 -5.99 -22.78 20.83
CA ASP A 367 -5.57 -22.91 22.25
C ASP A 367 -6.36 -22.00 23.22
N GLY A 368 -7.58 -21.63 22.87
CA GLY A 368 -8.42 -20.72 23.65
C GLY A 368 -8.16 -19.23 23.39
N PHE A 369 -7.32 -18.88 22.42
CA PHE A 369 -7.06 -17.50 22.01
C PHE A 369 -7.84 -17.16 20.75
N ASP A 370 -8.55 -16.03 20.76
CA ASP A 370 -9.22 -15.43 19.62
C ASP A 370 -8.25 -14.51 18.86
N MET A 371 -8.02 -14.77 17.58
CA MET A 371 -7.05 -14.03 16.78
C MET A 371 -7.50 -12.59 16.52
N TYR A 372 -8.81 -12.36 16.37
CA TYR A 372 -9.32 -11.00 16.18
C TYR A 372 -9.13 -10.15 17.46
N GLU A 373 -9.50 -10.69 18.62
CA GLU A 373 -9.33 -9.98 19.88
C GLU A 373 -7.84 -9.78 20.24
N ARG A 374 -6.98 -10.74 19.89
CA ARG A 374 -5.52 -10.56 20.04
C ARG A 374 -5.00 -9.38 19.20
N ASN A 375 -5.42 -9.31 17.93
CA ASN A 375 -4.99 -8.26 17.03
C ASN A 375 -5.57 -6.89 17.44
N ARG A 376 -6.82 -6.88 17.91
CA ARG A 376 -7.44 -5.69 18.48
C ARG A 376 -6.71 -5.21 19.74
N ALA A 377 -6.34 -6.10 20.62
CA ALA A 377 -5.55 -5.77 21.83
C ALA A 377 -4.22 -5.10 21.45
N HIS A 378 -3.51 -5.63 20.44
CA HIS A 378 -2.26 -5.04 19.96
C HIS A 378 -2.45 -3.61 19.42
N SER A 379 -3.47 -3.38 18.61
CA SER A 379 -3.79 -2.04 18.09
C SER A 379 -4.15 -1.07 19.23
N LEU A 380 -4.95 -1.50 20.20
CA LEU A 380 -5.31 -0.70 21.37
C LEU A 380 -4.12 -0.37 22.27
N ILE A 381 -3.14 -1.28 22.41
CA ILE A 381 -1.90 -1.02 23.13
C ILE A 381 -1.15 0.15 22.52
N HIS A 382 -1.01 0.19 21.19
CA HIS A 382 -0.35 1.30 20.50
C HIS A 382 -1.12 2.62 20.64
N TYR A 383 -2.44 2.57 20.54
CA TYR A 383 -3.31 3.73 20.76
C TYR A 383 -3.17 4.29 22.18
N ASN A 384 -3.33 3.44 23.20
CA ASN A 384 -3.23 3.85 24.59
C ASN A 384 -1.82 4.34 24.94
N TYR A 385 -0.77 3.68 24.41
CA TYR A 385 0.62 4.12 24.59
C TYR A 385 0.86 5.53 24.05
N ALA A 386 0.31 5.86 22.88
CA ALA A 386 0.41 7.19 22.33
C ALA A 386 -0.32 8.23 23.19
N ILE A 387 -1.46 7.88 23.81
CA ILE A 387 -2.19 8.78 24.74
C ILE A 387 -1.40 8.96 26.04
N GLU A 388 -0.89 7.88 26.64
CA GLU A 388 -0.06 7.94 27.85
C GLU A 388 1.24 8.70 27.58
N ASN A 389 1.80 8.54 26.40
CA ASN A 389 3.00 9.24 25.91
C ASN A 389 4.14 9.28 26.96
N PRO A 390 4.62 8.14 27.45
CA PRO A 390 5.53 8.09 28.60
C PRO A 390 6.88 8.75 28.34
N LYS A 391 7.27 8.90 27.06
CA LYS A 391 8.53 9.57 26.65
C LYS A 391 8.33 11.04 26.30
N GLY A 392 7.09 11.56 26.29
CA GLY A 392 6.78 12.98 26.03
C GLY A 392 7.02 13.40 24.58
N HIS A 393 6.82 12.53 23.61
CA HIS A 393 6.97 12.85 22.20
C HIS A 393 5.91 13.84 21.73
N LYS A 394 6.33 14.82 20.95
CA LYS A 394 5.41 15.81 20.39
C LYS A 394 4.41 15.14 19.45
N GLY A 395 3.14 15.45 19.63
CA GLY A 395 2.05 15.04 18.75
C GLY A 395 1.43 13.68 19.09
N TYR A 396 2.08 12.82 19.85
CA TYR A 396 1.46 11.56 20.30
C TYR A 396 0.15 11.83 21.04
N GLY A 397 -0.89 11.08 20.71
CA GLY A 397 -2.22 11.22 21.29
C GLY A 397 -3.28 10.43 20.52
N ALA A 398 -4.54 10.69 20.83
CA ALA A 398 -5.68 9.98 20.24
C ALA A 398 -5.77 10.13 18.71
N ASP A 399 -5.32 11.25 18.17
CA ASP A 399 -5.40 11.56 16.74
C ASP A 399 -4.07 11.34 16.01
N LEU A 400 -3.02 10.91 16.71
CA LEU A 400 -1.71 10.64 16.12
C LEU A 400 -1.00 9.50 16.86
N TRP A 401 -1.15 8.29 16.34
CA TRP A 401 -0.61 7.04 16.87
C TRP A 401 -0.34 6.04 15.75
N GLY A 402 0.28 4.92 16.10
CA GLY A 402 0.60 3.83 15.19
C GLY A 402 2.09 3.78 14.89
N PHE A 403 2.73 2.68 15.33
CA PHE A 403 4.17 2.46 15.22
C PHE A 403 4.41 1.18 14.45
N THR A 404 5.27 1.28 13.43
CA THR A 404 5.66 0.13 12.60
C THR A 404 7.02 0.40 11.96
N SER A 405 7.51 -0.51 11.12
CA SER A 405 8.68 -0.23 10.29
C SER A 405 8.30 0.78 9.22
N SER A 406 9.11 1.82 9.03
CA SER A 406 8.84 2.89 8.06
C SER A 406 10.09 3.75 7.78
N ASP A 407 10.00 4.60 6.75
CA ASP A 407 11.05 5.56 6.37
C ASP A 407 11.10 6.74 7.35
N ASP A 408 11.75 6.54 8.48
CA ASP A 408 11.93 7.57 9.50
C ASP A 408 12.69 8.78 8.94
N PRO A 409 12.19 10.03 9.12
CA PRO A 409 12.85 11.20 8.56
C PRO A 409 14.20 11.55 9.21
N LEU A 410 14.54 10.95 10.36
CA LEU A 410 15.79 11.17 11.06
C LEU A 410 16.86 10.10 10.76
N VAL A 411 16.44 8.81 10.76
CA VAL A 411 17.40 7.69 10.76
C VAL A 411 17.24 6.72 9.57
N GLY A 412 16.27 6.99 8.67
CA GLY A 412 15.95 6.11 7.55
C GLY A 412 15.06 4.95 7.95
N TYR A 413 14.97 3.91 7.12
CA TYR A 413 14.07 2.80 7.38
C TYR A 413 14.37 2.11 8.71
N THR A 414 13.41 2.16 9.63
CA THR A 414 13.57 1.71 11.01
C THR A 414 12.27 1.15 11.55
N SER A 415 12.38 0.09 12.34
CA SER A 415 11.23 -0.53 13.02
C SER A 415 10.93 0.21 14.32
N HIS A 416 9.75 0.80 14.39
CA HIS A 416 9.23 1.46 15.59
C HIS A 416 8.17 0.60 16.27
N HIS A 417 8.24 0.50 17.59
CA HIS A 417 7.16 0.00 18.43
C HIS A 417 7.29 0.55 19.86
N PRO A 418 6.22 0.49 20.69
CA PRO A 418 6.21 1.09 22.01
C PRO A 418 7.38 0.67 22.89
N ASN A 419 7.90 1.62 23.66
CA ASN A 419 8.91 1.43 24.71
C ASN A 419 10.25 0.86 24.25
N THR A 420 10.69 1.17 23.02
CA THR A 420 12.00 0.77 22.50
C THR A 420 12.95 1.95 22.34
N ASP A 421 14.25 1.67 22.17
CA ASP A 421 15.25 2.69 21.89
C ASP A 421 15.07 3.33 20.51
N ALA A 422 14.46 2.61 19.57
CA ALA A 422 14.15 3.12 18.23
C ALA A 422 12.97 4.11 18.22
N GLU A 423 12.14 4.13 19.28
CA GLU A 423 11.01 5.06 19.38
C GLU A 423 11.52 6.50 19.60
N ASN A 424 11.32 7.37 18.63
CA ASN A 424 11.87 8.72 18.58
C ASN A 424 10.84 9.81 18.28
N GLY A 425 9.54 9.51 18.35
CA GLY A 425 8.45 10.43 18.04
C GLY A 425 7.89 10.28 16.62
N THR A 426 8.39 9.30 15.84
CA THR A 426 7.87 8.97 14.51
C THR A 426 6.63 8.11 14.63
N VAL A 427 5.60 8.44 13.83
CA VAL A 427 4.40 7.65 13.59
C VAL A 427 4.32 7.28 12.12
N SER A 428 3.69 6.15 11.84
CA SER A 428 3.53 5.63 10.48
C SER A 428 2.04 5.56 10.14
N PRO A 429 1.56 6.34 9.17
CA PRO A 429 0.13 6.35 8.80
C PRO A 429 -0.42 4.95 8.51
N THR A 430 0.34 4.10 7.81
CA THR A 430 -0.05 2.72 7.52
C THR A 430 -0.45 1.94 8.79
N ALA A 431 0.25 2.13 9.91
CA ALA A 431 0.00 1.41 11.15
C ALA A 431 -1.40 1.67 11.71
N ALA A 432 -1.80 2.94 11.82
CA ALA A 432 -3.13 3.30 12.29
C ALA A 432 -4.22 3.04 11.25
N VAL A 433 -3.98 3.35 9.97
CA VAL A 433 -4.95 3.14 8.87
C VAL A 433 -5.26 1.65 8.71
N SER A 434 -4.25 0.79 8.69
CA SER A 434 -4.44 -0.65 8.50
C SER A 434 -5.04 -1.34 9.74
N SER A 435 -5.04 -0.68 10.91
CA SER A 435 -5.71 -1.16 12.12
C SER A 435 -7.22 -0.90 12.12
N ILE A 436 -7.78 -0.26 11.09
CA ILE A 436 -9.21 0.14 11.04
C ILE A 436 -10.19 -1.02 11.24
N VAL A 437 -9.81 -2.24 10.86
CA VAL A 437 -10.64 -3.44 11.08
C VAL A 437 -10.74 -3.83 12.56
N TYR A 438 -9.78 -3.42 13.38
CA TYR A 438 -9.67 -3.75 14.81
C TYR A 438 -10.09 -2.59 15.72
N THR A 439 -9.77 -1.37 15.30
CA THR A 439 -9.95 -0.12 16.07
C THR A 439 -10.53 0.97 15.16
N PRO A 440 -11.78 0.82 14.67
CA PRO A 440 -12.33 1.71 13.64
C PRO A 440 -12.41 3.17 14.07
N GLU A 441 -12.88 3.47 15.26
CA GLU A 441 -13.04 4.85 15.72
C GLU A 441 -11.68 5.54 15.91
N GLU A 442 -10.72 4.84 16.52
CA GLU A 442 -9.37 5.32 16.77
C GLU A 442 -8.61 5.54 15.44
N SER A 443 -8.75 4.62 14.50
CA SER A 443 -8.15 4.71 13.16
C SER A 443 -8.76 5.85 12.34
N LEU A 444 -10.10 6.01 12.35
CA LEU A 444 -10.78 7.14 11.70
C LEU A 444 -10.36 8.49 12.30
N GLY A 445 -10.10 8.57 13.60
CA GLY A 445 -9.54 9.76 14.26
C GLY A 445 -8.23 10.19 13.61
N VAL A 446 -7.28 9.25 13.46
CA VAL A 446 -5.99 9.50 12.78
C VAL A 446 -6.17 9.88 11.32
N ILE A 447 -7.00 9.14 10.57
CA ILE A 447 -7.20 9.42 9.13
C ILE A 447 -7.76 10.83 8.93
N ARG A 448 -8.72 11.25 9.77
CA ARG A 448 -9.27 12.61 9.75
C ARG A 448 -8.20 13.66 10.04
N HIS A 449 -7.40 13.45 11.09
CA HIS A 449 -6.32 14.37 11.47
C HIS A 449 -5.26 14.47 10.36
N LEU A 450 -4.75 13.35 9.87
CA LEU A 450 -3.74 13.34 8.81
C LEU A 450 -4.24 14.06 7.54
N TYR A 451 -5.49 13.86 7.15
CA TYR A 451 -6.00 14.41 5.91
C TYR A 451 -6.50 15.85 6.05
N TYR A 452 -7.34 16.14 7.08
CA TYR A 452 -7.97 17.44 7.19
C TYR A 452 -7.07 18.51 7.84
N ASP A 453 -6.24 18.11 8.80
CA ASP A 453 -5.44 19.06 9.59
C ASP A 453 -4.00 19.16 9.06
N LEU A 454 -3.41 18.06 8.61
CA LEU A 454 -2.04 18.04 8.09
C LEU A 454 -1.98 18.12 6.55
N GLY A 455 -2.97 17.58 5.83
CA GLY A 455 -3.17 17.74 4.40
C GLY A 455 -1.92 17.46 3.56
N GLU A 456 -1.52 18.40 2.71
CA GLU A 456 -0.38 18.28 1.79
C GLU A 456 0.97 17.95 2.46
N LYS A 457 1.09 18.16 3.77
CA LYS A 457 2.30 17.86 4.52
C LYS A 457 2.57 16.35 4.55
N VAL A 458 1.51 15.53 4.69
CA VAL A 458 1.59 14.09 4.90
C VAL A 458 0.89 13.27 3.81
N PHE A 459 0.27 13.92 2.84
CA PHE A 459 -0.50 13.28 1.77
C PHE A 459 0.05 13.66 0.39
N GLY A 460 0.25 12.65 -0.45
CA GLY A 460 0.83 12.81 -1.78
C GLY A 460 0.10 12.01 -2.85
N LYS A 461 0.77 11.82 -3.97
CA LYS A 461 0.25 11.18 -5.18
C LYS A 461 -0.33 9.77 -4.97
N TYR A 462 0.20 9.04 -4.00
CA TYR A 462 -0.20 7.67 -3.69
C TYR A 462 -0.77 7.53 -2.27
N GLY A 463 -1.43 8.58 -1.75
CA GLY A 463 -1.99 8.60 -0.41
C GLY A 463 -1.02 9.14 0.64
N PHE A 464 -1.13 8.67 1.88
CA PHE A 464 -0.26 9.12 2.96
C PHE A 464 1.18 8.69 2.73
N TYR A 465 2.12 9.60 3.03
CA TYR A 465 3.54 9.27 3.09
C TYR A 465 3.82 8.27 4.21
N ASP A 466 4.93 7.58 4.10
CA ASP A 466 5.28 6.42 4.91
C ASP A 466 5.44 6.72 6.40
N ALA A 467 6.06 7.84 6.73
CA ALA A 467 6.31 8.23 8.12
C ALA A 467 6.18 9.75 8.35
N TYR A 468 5.80 10.12 9.57
CA TYR A 468 5.69 11.49 10.04
C TYR A 468 6.26 11.66 11.44
N ASN A 469 7.16 12.64 11.63
CA ASN A 469 7.70 13.01 12.95
C ASN A 469 7.47 14.50 13.22
N PRO A 470 6.47 14.88 14.02
CA PRO A 470 6.17 16.28 14.30
C PRO A 470 7.23 16.99 15.16
N SER A 471 8.17 16.25 15.78
CA SER A 471 9.27 16.82 16.57
C SER A 471 10.37 17.42 15.70
N MET A 472 10.44 17.02 14.43
CA MET A 472 11.43 17.52 13.47
C MET A 472 11.13 18.97 13.05
N ALA A 473 12.15 19.65 12.52
CA ALA A 473 11.99 20.99 11.98
C ALA A 473 11.02 21.01 10.78
N ALA A 474 10.35 22.15 10.58
CA ALA A 474 9.46 22.32 9.44
C ALA A 474 10.19 21.99 8.11
N GLY A 475 9.58 21.19 7.26
CA GLY A 475 10.15 20.69 6.01
C GLY A 475 11.02 19.43 6.13
N GLN A 476 11.32 18.97 7.36
CA GLN A 476 12.06 17.73 7.63
C GLN A 476 11.20 16.66 8.33
N GLN A 477 9.92 16.92 8.50
CA GLN A 477 9.01 16.08 9.29
C GLN A 477 8.58 14.80 8.55
N VAL A 478 8.79 14.74 7.25
CA VAL A 478 8.32 13.67 6.36
C VAL A 478 9.39 13.36 5.33
N VAL A 479 9.64 12.08 5.09
CA VAL A 479 10.24 11.61 3.84
C VAL A 479 9.10 11.41 2.86
N LYS A 480 9.15 12.06 1.69
CA LYS A 480 8.11 11.92 0.65
C LYS A 480 8.27 10.59 -0.08
N SER A 481 8.10 9.51 0.65
CA SER A 481 8.14 8.13 0.15
C SER A 481 6.85 7.38 0.44
N HIS A 482 6.61 6.34 -0.36
CA HIS A 482 5.59 5.33 -0.16
C HIS A 482 6.26 3.98 -0.41
N LEU A 483 5.98 3.00 0.40
CA LEU A 483 6.51 1.64 0.27
C LEU A 483 5.37 0.68 -0.08
N ALA A 484 5.58 -0.24 -1.01
CA ALA A 484 4.56 -1.21 -1.41
C ALA A 484 4.00 -2.00 -0.23
N ILE A 485 4.91 -2.42 0.66
CA ILE A 485 4.58 -3.23 1.83
C ILE A 485 3.66 -2.50 2.82
N ASP A 486 3.69 -1.16 2.83
CA ASP A 486 2.89 -0.30 3.70
C ASP A 486 1.61 0.23 3.03
N GLN A 487 1.64 0.37 1.69
CA GLN A 487 0.47 0.83 0.93
C GLN A 487 -0.59 -0.25 0.78
N GLY A 488 -0.18 -1.51 0.57
CA GLY A 488 -1.11 -2.62 0.39
C GLY A 488 -2.05 -2.84 1.57
N PRO A 489 -1.54 -2.93 2.81
CA PRO A 489 -2.37 -3.11 3.99
C PRO A 489 -3.43 -2.01 4.17
N GLN A 490 -3.13 -0.75 3.84
CA GLN A 490 -4.11 0.34 3.92
C GLN A 490 -5.31 0.08 2.99
N VAL A 491 -5.07 -0.29 1.73
CA VAL A 491 -6.14 -0.56 0.76
C VAL A 491 -6.97 -1.77 1.20
N VAL A 492 -6.28 -2.86 1.56
CA VAL A 492 -6.91 -4.15 1.87
C VAL A 492 -7.70 -4.09 3.18
N MET A 493 -7.14 -3.47 4.23
CA MET A 493 -7.81 -3.38 5.52
C MET A 493 -8.97 -2.38 5.52
N ILE A 494 -8.89 -1.28 4.77
CA ILE A 494 -10.07 -0.42 4.53
C ILE A 494 -11.18 -1.24 3.84
N GLU A 495 -10.85 -2.06 2.85
CA GLU A 495 -11.85 -2.89 2.18
C GLU A 495 -12.44 -3.95 3.12
N ASN A 496 -11.59 -4.64 3.88
CA ASN A 496 -12.06 -5.63 4.85
C ASN A 496 -12.94 -4.99 5.95
N TYR A 497 -12.62 -3.77 6.41
CA TYR A 497 -13.49 -3.02 7.32
C TYR A 497 -14.86 -2.73 6.70
N ARG A 498 -14.89 -2.33 5.43
CA ARG A 498 -16.11 -1.89 4.74
C ARG A 498 -17.03 -3.06 4.33
N SER A 499 -16.45 -4.18 3.94
CA SER A 499 -17.21 -5.29 3.31
C SER A 499 -16.75 -6.69 3.71
N GLY A 500 -15.53 -6.87 4.23
CA GLY A 500 -14.95 -8.19 4.46
C GLY A 500 -14.46 -8.88 3.18
N LEU A 501 -14.42 -8.19 2.05
CA LEU A 501 -14.24 -8.77 0.71
C LEU A 501 -13.03 -9.70 0.59
N LEU A 502 -11.84 -9.23 0.99
CA LEU A 502 -10.62 -10.03 0.78
C LEU A 502 -10.60 -11.24 1.72
N TRP A 503 -11.12 -11.10 2.93
CA TRP A 503 -11.31 -12.20 3.87
C TRP A 503 -12.27 -13.25 3.29
N ASP A 504 -13.43 -12.79 2.79
CA ASP A 504 -14.43 -13.70 2.22
C ASP A 504 -13.88 -14.45 1.01
N ILE A 505 -13.14 -13.76 0.12
CA ILE A 505 -12.52 -14.38 -1.06
C ILE A 505 -11.45 -15.40 -0.64
N PHE A 506 -10.45 -15.01 0.14
CA PHE A 506 -9.31 -15.85 0.49
C PHE A 506 -9.74 -17.11 1.27
N MET A 507 -10.67 -16.94 2.21
CA MET A 507 -11.17 -18.04 3.04
C MET A 507 -12.02 -19.07 2.28
N THR A 508 -12.38 -18.84 1.02
CA THR A 508 -13.01 -19.88 0.17
C THR A 508 -12.02 -20.94 -0.32
N ALA A 509 -10.71 -20.72 -0.16
CA ALA A 509 -9.69 -21.71 -0.56
C ALA A 509 -9.76 -22.96 0.32
N PRO A 510 -10.10 -24.15 -0.23
CA PRO A 510 -10.30 -25.36 0.58
C PRO A 510 -9.01 -25.85 1.24
N GLU A 511 -7.87 -25.59 0.63
CA GLU A 511 -6.55 -25.96 1.17
C GLU A 511 -6.26 -25.17 2.44
N ILE A 512 -6.59 -23.86 2.47
CA ILE A 512 -6.43 -23.01 3.65
C ILE A 512 -7.30 -23.49 4.80
N GLN A 513 -8.57 -23.80 4.52
CA GLN A 513 -9.50 -24.36 5.49
C GLN A 513 -8.97 -25.69 6.07
N ALA A 514 -8.41 -26.55 5.23
CA ALA A 514 -7.82 -27.81 5.67
C ALA A 514 -6.55 -27.60 6.50
N GLY A 515 -5.69 -26.64 6.09
CA GLY A 515 -4.46 -26.30 6.82
C GLY A 515 -4.73 -25.73 8.22
N LEU A 516 -5.68 -24.80 8.32
CA LEU A 516 -6.09 -24.26 9.62
C LEU A 516 -6.58 -25.34 10.58
N ARG A 517 -7.41 -26.28 10.11
CA ARG A 517 -7.84 -27.43 10.95
C ARG A 517 -6.67 -28.30 11.39
N LYS A 518 -5.67 -28.54 10.50
CA LYS A 518 -4.46 -29.31 10.86
C LYS A 518 -3.60 -28.60 11.90
N LEU A 519 -3.62 -27.25 11.92
CA LEU A 519 -2.94 -26.44 12.92
C LEU A 519 -3.74 -26.27 14.23
N GLY A 520 -4.91 -26.91 14.34
CA GLY A 520 -5.75 -26.86 15.52
C GLY A 520 -6.68 -25.63 15.58
N PHE A 521 -6.75 -24.83 14.52
CA PHE A 521 -7.67 -23.69 14.47
C PHE A 521 -9.12 -24.13 14.27
N THR A 522 -10.01 -23.44 14.96
CA THR A 522 -11.46 -23.53 14.80
C THR A 522 -12.01 -22.17 14.36
N LYS A 523 -13.05 -22.20 13.51
CA LYS A 523 -13.77 -21.01 13.07
C LYS A 523 -15.26 -21.28 13.08
#